data_d5e0ed7f803a6f6e5249e447323b6808
#
_entry.id   d5e0ed7f803a6f6e5249e447323b6808
#
_cell.length_a   1.000
_cell.length_b   1.000
_cell.length_c   1.000
_cell.angle_alpha   90.00
_cell.angle_beta   90.00
_cell.angle_gamma   90.00
#
_symmetry.space_group_name_H-M   'P 1'
#
loop_
_entity.id
_entity.type
_entity.pdbx_description
1 polymer ?
#
loop_
_entity_poly.entity_id
_entity_poly.type
_entity_poly.pdbx_seq_one_letter_code
_entity_poly.pdbx_strand_id
1 'polypeptide(L)'
;MKLSIIIPVYRAEDTLERCIGSILQQSFTSYELILVDDGSPDACPLLCDEYAGKDCRIHVIHKENGGLSDARNVGIKRAKGLYITFIDSDDAIGENTLQQLMEELYQHPDVDILEYPIMERIGHPHREKLLSFAPKTYQNAIEYWLAEKGYHHTYACNKIFRRSLFQNIEFPKGKSFEDVWTIPKLIGLTETEITPDRVVVPPPPLKIRVTDVGKYLYYWNPHGITSQAEYPDLLQLYLGQKQALMKLKIAGKEKMKLQMGATEEILLKYQSSLEDFLTQHLNVLLDLYDLSGRYEPDPSLIHAVKWLEGKKGIHSFKLKLFNILGYHSLCKINHLIHRIYRHP
;
A
#
# COMPACT_ATOMS: atom_id res chain seq x y z
N MET A 1 -0.60 10.87 -24.81
CA MET A 1 -0.86 10.99 -23.37
C MET A 1 -0.14 9.85 -22.64
N LYS A 2 0.69 10.17 -21.64
CA LYS A 2 1.57 9.18 -21.01
C LYS A 2 1.13 8.81 -19.63
N LEU A 3 0.53 9.71 -18.85
CA LEU A 3 0.15 9.53 -17.47
C LEU A 3 -1.34 9.86 -17.28
N SER A 4 -2.06 9.00 -16.58
CA SER A 4 -3.38 9.28 -16.00
C SER A 4 -3.22 9.46 -14.50
N ILE A 5 -3.62 10.62 -14.00
CA ILE A 5 -3.63 10.95 -12.58
C ILE A 5 -5.07 10.80 -12.10
N ILE A 6 -5.30 9.95 -11.12
CA ILE A 6 -6.65 9.66 -10.59
C ILE A 6 -6.75 10.24 -9.19
N ILE A 7 -7.75 11.10 -8.97
CA ILE A 7 -8.07 11.68 -7.67
C ILE A 7 -9.46 11.21 -7.28
N PRO A 8 -9.60 10.30 -6.31
CA PRO A 8 -10.87 10.03 -5.65
C PRO A 8 -11.24 11.22 -4.77
N VAL A 9 -12.46 11.73 -4.90
CA VAL A 9 -12.94 12.94 -4.21
C VAL A 9 -14.16 12.60 -3.37
N TYR A 10 -14.08 12.84 -2.06
CA TYR A 10 -15.20 12.73 -1.15
C TYR A 10 -14.97 13.57 0.10
N ARG A 11 -15.84 14.56 0.36
CA ARG A 11 -15.73 15.49 1.51
C ARG A 11 -14.36 16.14 1.65
N ALA A 12 -13.88 16.73 0.58
CA ALA A 12 -12.55 17.30 0.48
C ALA A 12 -12.56 18.79 0.07
N GLU A 13 -13.67 19.53 0.28
CA GLU A 13 -13.81 20.91 -0.17
C GLU A 13 -12.70 21.82 0.34
N ASP A 14 -12.16 21.60 1.55
CA ASP A 14 -11.10 22.41 2.13
C ASP A 14 -9.70 22.09 1.57
N THR A 15 -9.51 20.96 0.88
CA THR A 15 -8.18 20.44 0.49
C THR A 15 -8.03 20.23 -1.01
N LEU A 16 -9.12 20.01 -1.73
CA LEU A 16 -9.13 19.67 -3.16
C LEU A 16 -8.44 20.71 -4.02
N GLU A 17 -8.58 22.00 -3.70
CA GLU A 17 -7.92 23.09 -4.43
C GLU A 17 -6.40 23.02 -4.32
N ARG A 18 -5.86 22.74 -3.11
CA ARG A 18 -4.42 22.51 -2.92
C ARG A 18 -3.94 21.28 -3.71
N CYS A 19 -4.70 20.20 -3.69
CA CYS A 19 -4.38 18.97 -4.41
C CYS A 19 -4.26 19.21 -5.90
N ILE A 20 -5.32 19.73 -6.53
CA ILE A 20 -5.36 20.03 -7.98
C ILE A 20 -4.31 21.07 -8.35
N GLY A 21 -4.16 22.13 -7.54
CA GLY A 21 -3.17 23.18 -7.75
C GLY A 21 -1.75 22.65 -7.83
N SER A 22 -1.39 21.69 -6.95
CA SER A 22 -0.07 21.05 -6.94
C SER A 22 0.25 20.28 -8.23
N ILE A 23 -0.78 19.78 -8.91
CA ILE A 23 -0.65 19.05 -10.18
C ILE A 23 -0.59 20.02 -11.36
N LEU A 24 -1.44 21.05 -11.37
CA LEU A 24 -1.49 22.02 -12.47
C LEU A 24 -0.22 22.86 -12.57
N GLN A 25 0.50 23.06 -11.47
CA GLN A 25 1.77 23.77 -11.41
C GLN A 25 2.98 22.94 -11.88
N GLN A 26 2.80 21.63 -12.20
CA GLN A 26 3.89 20.80 -12.69
C GLN A 26 4.34 21.19 -14.09
N SER A 27 5.64 21.13 -14.34
CA SER A 27 6.23 21.39 -15.67
C SER A 27 5.90 20.32 -16.71
N PHE A 28 5.68 19.07 -16.27
CA PHE A 28 5.23 17.99 -17.14
C PHE A 28 3.74 18.16 -17.48
N THR A 29 3.40 18.17 -18.78
CA THR A 29 2.04 18.47 -19.26
C THR A 29 1.35 17.32 -20.00
N SER A 30 2.04 16.21 -20.29
CA SER A 30 1.49 15.09 -21.07
C SER A 30 0.71 14.11 -20.19
N TYR A 31 -0.27 14.62 -19.43
CA TYR A 31 -1.16 13.84 -18.56
C TYR A 31 -2.63 14.15 -18.80
N GLU A 32 -3.50 13.27 -18.30
CA GLU A 32 -4.90 13.56 -17.99
C GLU A 32 -5.10 13.51 -16.49
N LEU A 33 -5.97 14.33 -15.97
CA LEU A 33 -6.39 14.36 -14.57
C LEU A 33 -7.85 13.90 -14.49
N ILE A 34 -8.09 12.81 -13.77
CA ILE A 34 -9.41 12.21 -13.63
C ILE A 34 -9.88 12.43 -12.19
N LEU A 35 -10.81 13.36 -12.01
CA LEU A 35 -11.48 13.61 -10.74
C LEU A 35 -12.70 12.67 -10.65
N VAL A 36 -12.71 11.78 -9.67
CA VAL A 36 -13.84 10.88 -9.43
C VAL A 36 -14.55 11.33 -8.16
N ASP A 37 -15.59 12.15 -8.32
CA ASP A 37 -16.45 12.54 -7.24
C ASP A 37 -17.35 11.37 -6.83
N ASP A 38 -17.08 10.84 -5.65
CA ASP A 38 -17.76 9.67 -5.08
C ASP A 38 -19.03 10.07 -4.30
N GLY A 39 -19.84 10.95 -4.89
CA GLY A 39 -21.09 11.41 -4.30
C GLY A 39 -20.86 12.32 -3.09
N SER A 40 -19.93 13.26 -3.19
CA SER A 40 -19.64 14.23 -2.13
C SER A 40 -20.86 15.09 -1.80
N PRO A 41 -21.21 15.23 -0.51
CA PRO A 41 -22.34 16.06 -0.08
C PRO A 41 -21.98 17.54 0.11
N ASP A 42 -20.70 17.91 -0.03
CA ASP A 42 -20.12 19.24 0.14
C ASP A 42 -19.94 19.97 -1.21
N ALA A 43 -19.10 21.01 -1.29
CA ALA A 43 -18.86 21.78 -2.50
C ALA A 43 -17.98 21.05 -3.56
N CYS A 44 -17.43 19.87 -3.28
CA CYS A 44 -16.55 19.14 -4.19
C CYS A 44 -17.11 18.94 -5.60
N PRO A 45 -18.38 18.58 -5.83
CA PRO A 45 -18.90 18.39 -7.19
C PRO A 45 -18.78 19.67 -8.03
N LEU A 46 -19.12 20.82 -7.46
CA LEU A 46 -19.02 22.11 -8.14
C LEU A 46 -17.57 22.50 -8.42
N LEU A 47 -16.67 22.29 -7.46
CA LEU A 47 -15.24 22.54 -7.62
C LEU A 47 -14.64 21.69 -8.74
N CYS A 48 -14.99 20.41 -8.80
CA CYS A 48 -14.54 19.52 -9.88
C CYS A 48 -14.96 20.04 -11.26
N ASP A 49 -16.21 20.42 -11.42
CA ASP A 49 -16.73 20.98 -12.70
C ASP A 49 -16.08 22.30 -13.06
N GLU A 50 -15.83 23.16 -12.08
CA GLU A 50 -15.14 24.43 -12.29
C GLU A 50 -13.72 24.22 -12.84
N TYR A 51 -12.95 23.28 -12.25
CA TYR A 51 -11.62 22.96 -12.73
C TYR A 51 -11.64 22.29 -14.11
N ALA A 52 -12.60 21.42 -14.41
CA ALA A 52 -12.75 20.84 -15.75
C ALA A 52 -13.12 21.89 -16.82
N GLY A 53 -13.87 22.90 -16.44
CA GLY A 53 -14.16 24.04 -17.34
C GLY A 53 -12.95 24.92 -17.64
N LYS A 54 -11.92 24.90 -16.78
CA LYS A 54 -10.70 25.72 -16.94
C LYS A 54 -9.55 25.00 -17.66
N ASP A 55 -9.49 23.68 -17.62
CA ASP A 55 -8.39 22.89 -18.19
C ASP A 55 -8.89 21.63 -18.89
N CYS A 56 -8.68 21.53 -20.19
CA CYS A 56 -9.15 20.41 -21.02
C CYS A 56 -8.49 19.06 -20.69
N ARG A 57 -7.44 19.03 -19.87
CA ARG A 57 -6.81 17.79 -19.37
C ARG A 57 -7.60 17.19 -18.22
N ILE A 58 -8.52 17.94 -17.60
CA ILE A 58 -9.30 17.50 -16.43
C ILE A 58 -10.61 16.86 -16.91
N HIS A 59 -10.88 15.66 -16.41
CA HIS A 59 -12.10 14.91 -16.65
C HIS A 59 -12.78 14.61 -15.34
N VAL A 60 -14.06 14.91 -15.21
CA VAL A 60 -14.84 14.65 -14.01
C VAL A 60 -15.76 13.46 -14.23
N ILE A 61 -15.92 12.64 -13.20
CA ILE A 61 -16.91 11.58 -13.13
C ILE A 61 -17.63 11.73 -11.80
N HIS A 62 -18.91 12.09 -11.85
CA HIS A 62 -19.80 12.05 -10.70
C HIS A 62 -20.46 10.69 -10.60
N LYS A 63 -20.49 10.11 -9.40
CA LYS A 63 -21.13 8.82 -9.15
C LYS A 63 -21.76 8.77 -7.75
N GLU A 64 -22.64 7.84 -7.53
CA GLU A 64 -23.13 7.52 -6.18
C GLU A 64 -21.98 7.02 -5.31
N ASN A 65 -22.02 7.35 -4.01
CA ASN A 65 -20.97 6.95 -3.07
C ASN A 65 -20.81 5.43 -3.02
N GLY A 66 -19.60 4.97 -3.32
CA GLY A 66 -19.21 3.56 -3.31
C GLY A 66 -17.90 3.31 -2.54
N GLY A 67 -17.31 4.38 -1.99
CA GLY A 67 -16.06 4.37 -1.24
C GLY A 67 -14.81 4.46 -2.10
N LEU A 68 -13.67 4.68 -1.44
CA LEU A 68 -12.36 4.96 -2.04
C LEU A 68 -11.95 3.94 -3.11
N SER A 69 -12.09 2.64 -2.81
CA SER A 69 -11.79 1.56 -3.76
C SER A 69 -12.61 1.66 -5.04
N ASP A 70 -13.91 1.96 -4.92
CA ASP A 70 -14.80 2.07 -6.07
C ASP A 70 -14.45 3.29 -6.92
N ALA A 71 -14.18 4.43 -6.30
CA ALA A 71 -13.75 5.64 -6.99
C ALA A 71 -12.43 5.41 -7.75
N ARG A 72 -11.41 4.79 -7.14
CA ARG A 72 -10.17 4.44 -7.82
C ARG A 72 -10.41 3.49 -9.00
N ASN A 73 -11.25 2.47 -8.84
CA ASN A 73 -11.58 1.51 -9.91
C ASN A 73 -12.30 2.18 -11.10
N VAL A 74 -13.20 3.12 -10.83
CA VAL A 74 -13.86 3.93 -11.88
C VAL A 74 -12.83 4.78 -12.64
N GLY A 75 -11.92 5.44 -11.92
CA GLY A 75 -10.82 6.19 -12.51
C GLY A 75 -9.90 5.33 -13.38
N ILE A 76 -9.53 4.13 -12.92
CA ILE A 76 -8.72 3.17 -13.69
C ILE A 76 -9.41 2.79 -15.01
N LYS A 77 -10.71 2.51 -15.00
CA LYS A 77 -11.49 2.16 -16.19
C LYS A 77 -11.54 3.32 -17.21
N ARG A 78 -11.48 4.56 -16.75
CA ARG A 78 -11.48 5.76 -17.60
C ARG A 78 -10.11 6.12 -18.15
N ALA A 79 -9.03 5.73 -17.45
CA ALA A 79 -7.65 6.08 -17.74
C ALA A 79 -7.20 5.60 -19.13
N LYS A 80 -6.53 6.49 -19.86
CA LYS A 80 -5.99 6.26 -21.21
C LYS A 80 -4.46 6.30 -21.27
N GLY A 81 -3.81 6.80 -20.21
CA GLY A 81 -2.36 6.87 -20.10
C GLY A 81 -1.70 5.51 -20.17
N LEU A 82 -0.44 5.48 -20.56
CA LEU A 82 0.40 4.28 -20.45
C LEU A 82 0.63 3.91 -19.00
N TYR A 83 0.72 4.93 -18.15
CA TYR A 83 0.90 4.82 -16.71
C TYR A 83 -0.27 5.44 -15.95
N ILE A 84 -0.47 4.96 -14.72
CA ILE A 84 -1.47 5.47 -13.78
C ILE A 84 -0.77 5.82 -12.47
N THR A 85 -1.18 6.93 -11.84
CA THR A 85 -0.86 7.26 -10.45
C THR A 85 -2.11 7.73 -9.73
N PHE A 86 -2.12 7.60 -8.41
CA PHE A 86 -3.21 8.06 -7.55
C PHE A 86 -2.71 9.19 -6.67
N ILE A 87 -3.55 10.19 -6.47
CA ILE A 87 -3.30 11.28 -5.52
C ILE A 87 -4.57 11.43 -4.69
N ASP A 88 -4.46 11.36 -3.37
CA ASP A 88 -5.61 11.52 -2.50
C ASP A 88 -6.00 13.01 -2.42
N SER A 89 -7.29 13.30 -2.35
CA SER A 89 -7.82 14.68 -2.48
C SER A 89 -7.43 15.62 -1.33
N ASP A 90 -6.91 15.08 -0.23
CA ASP A 90 -6.38 15.82 0.91
C ASP A 90 -4.85 15.97 0.90
N ASP A 91 -4.16 15.47 -0.16
CA ASP A 91 -2.72 15.48 -0.31
C ASP A 91 -2.23 16.42 -1.43
N ALA A 92 -0.93 16.40 -1.71
CA ALA A 92 -0.31 17.15 -2.79
C ALA A 92 0.96 16.46 -3.31
N ILE A 93 1.53 16.95 -4.41
CA ILE A 93 2.86 16.55 -4.89
C ILE A 93 3.81 17.75 -4.87
N GLY A 94 5.10 17.49 -4.63
CA GLY A 94 6.14 18.50 -4.64
C GLY A 94 6.41 19.08 -6.03
N GLU A 95 7.11 20.20 -6.08
CA GLU A 95 7.48 20.87 -7.33
C GLU A 95 8.28 19.93 -8.24
N ASN A 96 8.03 20.03 -9.56
CA ASN A 96 8.70 19.25 -10.60
C ASN A 96 8.66 17.72 -10.43
N THR A 97 7.84 17.20 -9.52
CA THR A 97 7.73 15.76 -9.23
C THR A 97 7.37 14.97 -10.50
N LEU A 98 6.33 15.37 -11.23
CA LEU A 98 5.90 14.62 -12.43
C LEU A 98 6.98 14.61 -13.52
N GLN A 99 7.69 15.71 -13.73
CA GLN A 99 8.76 15.78 -14.73
C GLN A 99 9.88 14.79 -14.38
N GLN A 100 10.37 14.82 -13.14
CA GLN A 100 11.43 13.94 -12.67
C GLN A 100 11.05 12.46 -12.75
N LEU A 101 9.83 12.10 -12.32
CA LEU A 101 9.35 10.72 -12.37
C LEU A 101 9.13 10.20 -13.79
N MET A 102 8.67 11.05 -14.70
CA MET A 102 8.51 10.65 -16.09
C MET A 102 9.84 10.54 -16.83
N GLU A 103 10.85 11.35 -16.48
CA GLU A 103 12.22 11.18 -16.95
C GLU A 103 12.81 9.85 -16.47
N GLU A 104 12.61 9.49 -15.22
CA GLU A 104 13.01 8.20 -14.65
C GLU A 104 12.40 7.01 -15.42
N LEU A 105 11.09 7.07 -15.73
CA LEU A 105 10.40 6.08 -16.54
C LEU A 105 10.84 6.08 -18.02
N TYR A 106 11.31 7.21 -18.55
CA TYR A 106 11.89 7.28 -19.87
C TYR A 106 13.26 6.58 -19.97
N GLN A 107 14.07 6.73 -18.94
CA GLN A 107 15.37 6.08 -18.85
C GLN A 107 15.22 4.57 -18.58
N HIS A 108 14.10 4.16 -17.97
CA HIS A 108 13.80 2.79 -17.60
C HIS A 108 12.42 2.34 -18.15
N PRO A 109 12.25 2.22 -19.49
CA PRO A 109 10.95 2.00 -20.12
C PRO A 109 10.34 0.62 -19.86
N ASP A 110 11.12 -0.31 -19.32
CA ASP A 110 10.72 -1.66 -18.94
C ASP A 110 10.26 -1.79 -17.48
N VAL A 111 10.27 -0.67 -16.72
CA VAL A 111 9.73 -0.61 -15.36
C VAL A 111 8.21 -0.65 -15.39
N ASP A 112 7.64 -1.50 -14.55
CA ASP A 112 6.20 -1.65 -14.39
C ASP A 112 5.63 -0.83 -13.24
N ILE A 113 6.42 -0.66 -12.17
CA ILE A 113 6.06 0.14 -10.99
C ILE A 113 7.25 1.00 -10.60
N LEU A 114 7.04 2.31 -10.51
CA LEU A 114 8.01 3.28 -9.98
C LEU A 114 7.49 3.79 -8.64
N GLU A 115 8.26 3.61 -7.58
CA GLU A 115 8.00 4.15 -6.25
C GLU A 115 8.95 5.31 -5.96
N TYR A 116 8.42 6.37 -5.34
CA TYR A 116 9.15 7.60 -5.11
C TYR A 116 8.97 8.15 -3.69
N PRO A 117 9.82 9.09 -3.26
CA PRO A 117 9.79 9.61 -1.90
C PRO A 117 8.44 10.18 -1.48
N ILE A 118 8.11 9.97 -0.19
CA ILE A 118 6.92 10.53 0.45
C ILE A 118 7.29 11.22 1.77
N MET A 119 6.83 12.45 1.93
CA MET A 119 6.80 13.12 3.21
C MET A 119 5.51 12.72 3.92
N GLU A 120 5.62 11.89 4.93
CA GLU A 120 4.48 11.33 5.64
C GLU A 120 4.01 12.27 6.76
N ARG A 121 2.69 12.43 6.87
CA ARG A 121 1.98 13.08 7.98
C ARG A 121 2.42 14.51 8.24
N ILE A 122 2.52 15.30 7.19
CA ILE A 122 2.82 16.73 7.28
C ILE A 122 1.83 17.40 8.23
N GLY A 123 2.36 18.16 9.20
CA GLY A 123 1.55 18.84 10.22
C GLY A 123 1.25 18.00 11.47
N HIS A 124 1.67 16.72 11.52
CA HIS A 124 1.56 15.92 12.75
C HIS A 124 2.70 16.28 13.73
N PRO A 125 2.42 16.61 15.00
CA PRO A 125 3.42 17.16 15.91
C PRO A 125 4.63 16.25 16.20
N HIS A 126 4.50 14.93 16.00
CA HIS A 126 5.55 13.97 16.40
C HIS A 126 5.78 12.83 15.39
N ARG A 127 5.09 12.82 14.24
CA ARG A 127 5.14 11.69 13.30
C ARG A 127 5.42 12.09 11.85
N GLU A 128 5.80 13.35 11.61
CA GLU A 128 6.25 13.78 10.30
C GLU A 128 7.56 13.09 9.97
N LYS A 129 7.63 12.45 8.82
CA LYS A 129 8.79 11.67 8.41
C LYS A 129 8.94 11.65 6.90
N LEU A 130 10.16 11.86 6.41
CA LEU A 130 10.51 11.58 5.03
C LEU A 130 10.88 10.10 4.86
N LEU A 131 10.14 9.39 4.02
CA LEU A 131 10.54 8.11 3.45
C LEU A 131 11.19 8.39 2.09
N SER A 132 12.42 7.99 1.92
CA SER A 132 13.18 8.11 0.66
C SER A 132 13.94 6.82 0.37
N PHE A 133 14.34 6.63 -0.88
CA PHE A 133 14.94 5.40 -1.37
C PHE A 133 16.29 5.67 -2.01
N ALA A 134 17.18 4.69 -2.01
CA ALA A 134 18.33 4.68 -2.90
C ALA A 134 17.88 4.09 -4.26
N PRO A 135 18.16 4.76 -5.40
CA PRO A 135 17.70 4.29 -6.71
C PRO A 135 18.10 2.85 -7.01
N LYS A 136 17.09 1.97 -7.19
CA LYS A 136 17.31 0.55 -7.46
C LYS A 136 16.15 -0.08 -8.20
N THR A 137 16.43 -1.07 -9.05
CA THR A 137 15.42 -1.86 -9.76
C THR A 137 15.42 -3.30 -9.25
N TYR A 138 14.25 -3.79 -8.90
CA TYR A 138 13.99 -5.14 -8.43
C TYR A 138 13.24 -5.94 -9.49
N GLN A 139 13.61 -7.21 -9.66
CA GLN A 139 12.91 -8.18 -10.50
C GLN A 139 12.24 -9.29 -9.68
N ASN A 140 12.34 -9.19 -8.36
CA ASN A 140 11.75 -10.13 -7.41
C ASN A 140 10.95 -9.37 -6.37
N ALA A 141 9.64 -9.65 -6.30
CA ALA A 141 8.72 -8.99 -5.40
C ALA A 141 9.07 -9.21 -3.92
N ILE A 142 9.55 -10.40 -3.55
CA ILE A 142 9.93 -10.71 -2.16
C ILE A 142 11.19 -9.93 -1.79
N GLU A 143 12.16 -9.82 -2.71
CA GLU A 143 13.36 -9.01 -2.47
C GLU A 143 12.98 -7.53 -2.25
N TYR A 144 12.17 -6.94 -3.14
CA TYR A 144 11.67 -5.58 -2.96
C TYR A 144 10.94 -5.41 -1.62
N TRP A 145 9.99 -6.32 -1.31
CA TRP A 145 9.16 -6.27 -0.11
C TRP A 145 9.97 -6.25 1.18
N LEU A 146 11.07 -7.01 1.21
CA LEU A 146 11.94 -7.09 2.39
C LEU A 146 13.06 -6.05 2.39
N ALA A 147 13.69 -5.77 1.24
CA ALA A 147 14.78 -4.83 1.15
C ALA A 147 14.34 -3.39 1.45
N GLU A 148 13.23 -2.97 0.84
CA GLU A 148 12.66 -1.63 1.02
C GLU A 148 11.66 -1.56 2.18
N LYS A 149 11.35 -2.70 2.84
CA LYS A 149 10.30 -2.80 3.87
C LYS A 149 8.93 -2.36 3.35
N GLY A 150 8.58 -2.78 2.13
CA GLY A 150 7.34 -2.41 1.44
C GLY A 150 6.06 -2.62 2.26
N TYR A 151 6.10 -3.50 3.27
CA TYR A 151 5.01 -3.73 4.22
C TYR A 151 4.71 -2.53 5.16
N HIS A 152 5.63 -1.56 5.28
CA HIS A 152 5.38 -0.32 6.02
C HIS A 152 4.76 0.78 5.15
N HIS A 153 4.90 0.68 3.83
CA HIS A 153 4.46 1.71 2.88
C HIS A 153 3.72 1.11 1.67
N THR A 154 2.69 0.32 1.95
CA THR A 154 1.80 -0.23 0.93
C THR A 154 0.92 0.82 0.25
N TYR A 155 1.33 2.09 0.24
CA TYR A 155 0.57 3.19 -0.35
C TYR A 155 0.48 3.06 -1.87
N ALA A 156 -0.69 3.33 -2.44
CA ALA A 156 -0.84 3.51 -3.89
C ALA A 156 -0.37 4.90 -4.34
N CYS A 157 -0.46 5.91 -3.47
CA CYS A 157 -0.28 7.31 -3.82
C CYS A 157 1.16 7.72 -4.19
N ASN A 158 2.19 7.09 -3.60
CA ASN A 158 3.58 7.36 -3.94
C ASN A 158 4.15 6.40 -4.99
N LYS A 159 3.29 5.90 -5.87
CA LYS A 159 3.69 4.97 -6.94
C LYS A 159 3.10 5.37 -8.29
N ILE A 160 3.86 5.11 -9.35
CA ILE A 160 3.37 5.13 -10.72
C ILE A 160 3.35 3.70 -11.24
N PHE A 161 2.22 3.29 -11.76
CA PHE A 161 1.96 1.93 -12.23
C PHE A 161 1.81 1.91 -13.74
N ARG A 162 2.35 0.90 -14.41
CA ARG A 162 1.98 0.60 -15.79
C ARG A 162 0.50 0.21 -15.81
N ARG A 163 -0.31 0.89 -16.62
CA ARG A 163 -1.78 0.69 -16.64
C ARG A 163 -2.21 -0.75 -16.88
N SER A 164 -1.44 -1.52 -17.64
CA SER A 164 -1.74 -2.94 -17.91
C SER A 164 -1.80 -3.82 -16.65
N LEU A 165 -1.18 -3.42 -15.55
CA LEU A 165 -1.24 -4.15 -14.28
C LEU A 165 -2.67 -4.23 -13.72
N PHE A 166 -3.52 -3.25 -14.06
CA PHE A 166 -4.91 -3.19 -13.61
C PHE A 166 -5.90 -3.93 -14.50
N GLN A 167 -5.46 -4.68 -15.51
CA GLN A 167 -6.38 -5.43 -16.37
C GLN A 167 -7.20 -6.49 -15.62
N ASN A 168 -6.61 -7.11 -14.60
CA ASN A 168 -7.23 -8.16 -13.80
C ASN A 168 -7.14 -7.90 -12.29
N ILE A 169 -6.74 -6.70 -11.88
CA ILE A 169 -6.59 -6.32 -10.47
C ILE A 169 -7.42 -5.07 -10.24
N GLU A 170 -8.35 -5.16 -9.30
CA GLU A 170 -9.15 -4.04 -8.82
C GLU A 170 -8.89 -3.83 -7.32
N PHE A 171 -9.09 -2.59 -6.86
CA PHE A 171 -9.17 -2.30 -5.43
C PHE A 171 -10.42 -2.95 -4.84
N PRO A 172 -10.33 -3.63 -3.68
CA PRO A 172 -11.45 -4.36 -3.10
C PRO A 172 -12.49 -3.40 -2.51
N LYS A 173 -13.70 -3.39 -3.07
CA LYS A 173 -14.81 -2.57 -2.57
C LYS A 173 -15.20 -2.96 -1.14
N GLY A 174 -15.55 -1.97 -0.32
CA GLY A 174 -16.03 -2.17 1.03
C GLY A 174 -14.97 -2.66 2.02
N LYS A 175 -13.67 -2.57 1.67
CA LYS A 175 -12.57 -2.89 2.58
C LYS A 175 -11.80 -1.64 2.95
N SER A 176 -11.52 -1.50 4.22
CA SER A 176 -10.56 -0.52 4.73
C SER A 176 -9.13 -1.01 4.47
N PHE A 177 -8.17 -0.08 4.39
CA PHE A 177 -6.78 -0.38 4.05
C PHE A 177 -6.66 -1.18 2.74
N GLU A 178 -7.38 -0.75 1.71
CA GLU A 178 -7.47 -1.40 0.40
C GLU A 178 -6.11 -1.57 -0.27
N ASP A 179 -5.17 -0.69 0.02
CA ASP A 179 -3.79 -0.73 -0.47
C ASP A 179 -3.05 -1.97 0.00
N VAL A 180 -3.23 -2.39 1.27
CA VAL A 180 -2.64 -3.61 1.83
C VAL A 180 -3.12 -4.87 1.12
N TRP A 181 -4.29 -4.82 0.49
CA TRP A 181 -4.85 -5.90 -0.32
C TRP A 181 -4.39 -5.84 -1.78
N THR A 182 -4.18 -4.64 -2.30
CA THR A 182 -3.98 -4.39 -3.74
C THR A 182 -2.50 -4.35 -4.11
N ILE A 183 -1.66 -3.64 -3.34
CA ILE A 183 -0.24 -3.50 -3.66
C ILE A 183 0.49 -4.84 -3.70
N PRO A 184 0.30 -5.80 -2.75
CA PRO A 184 0.91 -7.12 -2.86
C PRO A 184 0.53 -7.89 -4.14
N LYS A 185 -0.69 -7.68 -4.67
CA LYS A 185 -1.10 -8.26 -5.95
C LYS A 185 -0.41 -7.58 -7.12
N LEU A 186 -0.38 -6.26 -7.13
CA LEU A 186 0.25 -5.47 -8.19
C LEU A 186 1.75 -5.73 -8.33
N ILE A 187 2.45 -5.96 -7.23
CA ILE A 187 3.89 -6.31 -7.26
C ILE A 187 4.14 -7.81 -7.55
N GLY A 188 3.09 -8.61 -7.72
CA GLY A 188 3.20 -10.06 -7.96
C GLY A 188 3.57 -10.88 -6.73
N LEU A 189 3.43 -10.33 -5.52
CA LEU A 189 3.66 -11.05 -4.27
C LEU A 189 2.51 -12.01 -3.94
N THR A 190 1.28 -11.67 -4.31
CA THR A 190 0.09 -12.52 -4.15
C THR A 190 -0.52 -12.81 -5.52
N GLU A 191 -1.05 -14.04 -5.70
CA GLU A 191 -1.71 -14.40 -6.96
C GLU A 191 -3.02 -13.62 -7.10
N THR A 192 -3.33 -13.21 -8.33
CA THR A 192 -4.70 -12.88 -8.73
C THR A 192 -5.53 -14.16 -8.67
N GLU A 193 -6.73 -14.11 -8.12
CA GLU A 193 -7.64 -15.26 -8.12
C GLU A 193 -7.82 -15.76 -9.57
N ILE A 194 -7.49 -17.04 -9.78
CA ILE A 194 -7.59 -17.67 -11.09
C ILE A 194 -8.98 -18.29 -11.17
N THR A 195 -9.75 -17.85 -12.14
CA THR A 195 -10.98 -18.59 -12.51
C THR A 195 -10.58 -19.90 -13.21
N PRO A 196 -11.34 -21.01 -13.01
CA PRO A 196 -10.97 -22.36 -13.49
C PRO A 196 -10.70 -22.47 -14.99
N ASP A 197 -11.16 -21.52 -15.79
CA ASP A 197 -11.16 -21.60 -17.26
C ASP A 197 -10.02 -20.84 -17.96
N ARG A 198 -9.06 -20.27 -17.22
CA ARG A 198 -7.91 -19.57 -17.83
C ARG A 198 -6.61 -20.34 -17.63
N VAL A 199 -5.98 -20.71 -18.73
CA VAL A 199 -4.58 -21.18 -18.75
C VAL A 199 -3.69 -20.05 -18.23
N VAL A 200 -3.09 -20.26 -17.07
CA VAL A 200 -2.21 -19.28 -16.42
C VAL A 200 -0.85 -19.34 -17.09
N VAL A 201 -0.59 -18.41 -17.99
CA VAL A 201 0.79 -18.05 -18.33
C VAL A 201 1.28 -17.16 -17.17
N PRO A 202 2.34 -17.54 -16.45
CA PRO A 202 2.88 -16.69 -15.42
C PRO A 202 3.21 -15.34 -16.07
N PRO A 203 2.79 -14.20 -15.46
CA PRO A 203 3.16 -12.90 -16.00
C PRO A 203 4.69 -12.80 -16.05
N PRO A 204 5.26 -12.07 -17.03
CA PRO A 204 6.68 -11.80 -17.03
C PRO A 204 7.10 -11.20 -15.68
N PRO A 205 8.35 -11.43 -15.21
CA PRO A 205 8.80 -10.90 -13.95
C PRO A 205 8.64 -9.38 -13.95
N LEU A 206 7.85 -8.87 -12.99
CA LEU A 206 7.60 -7.46 -12.83
C LEU A 206 8.88 -6.73 -12.45
N LYS A 207 9.08 -5.54 -13.01
CA LYS A 207 10.20 -4.66 -12.65
C LYS A 207 9.68 -3.52 -11.79
N ILE A 208 10.13 -3.52 -10.55
CA ILE A 208 9.80 -2.49 -9.55
C ILE A 208 11.05 -1.64 -9.37
N ARG A 209 10.93 -0.34 -9.60
CA ARG A 209 12.00 0.61 -9.39
C ARG A 209 11.64 1.53 -8.24
N VAL A 210 12.60 1.76 -7.34
CA VAL A 210 12.55 2.83 -6.35
C VAL A 210 13.50 3.93 -6.77
N THR A 211 13.16 5.19 -6.47
CA THR A 211 13.95 6.36 -6.86
C THR A 211 14.01 7.37 -5.72
N ASP A 212 14.98 8.26 -5.75
CA ASP A 212 15.15 9.37 -4.80
C ASP A 212 14.61 10.71 -5.30
N VAL A 213 14.05 10.74 -6.54
CA VAL A 213 13.51 11.95 -7.15
C VAL A 213 12.00 12.05 -7.01
N GLY A 214 11.49 13.27 -7.07
CA GLY A 214 10.08 13.57 -6.84
C GLY A 214 9.71 13.50 -5.35
N LYS A 215 8.51 13.93 -5.01
CA LYS A 215 8.02 13.87 -3.63
C LYS A 215 6.50 13.89 -3.59
N TYR A 216 5.91 12.93 -2.90
CA TYR A 216 4.52 12.96 -2.45
C TYR A 216 4.43 13.67 -1.11
N LEU A 217 3.41 14.49 -0.91
CA LEU A 217 3.18 15.29 0.30
C LEU A 217 1.89 14.78 0.95
N TYR A 218 2.05 13.83 1.89
CA TYR A 218 0.95 13.25 2.66
C TYR A 218 0.66 14.10 3.89
N TYR A 219 -0.48 14.78 3.90
CA TYR A 219 -0.90 15.61 5.02
C TYR A 219 -1.63 14.79 6.08
N TRP A 220 -1.32 15.04 7.33
CA TRP A 220 -2.03 14.40 8.42
C TRP A 220 -3.45 14.92 8.54
N ASN A 221 -4.41 13.99 8.51
CA ASN A 221 -5.83 14.28 8.67
C ASN A 221 -6.35 13.55 9.91
N PRO A 222 -6.70 14.26 11.01
CA PRO A 222 -7.24 13.64 12.23
C PRO A 222 -8.60 12.97 12.02
N HIS A 223 -9.31 13.33 10.96
CA HIS A 223 -10.61 12.76 10.59
C HIS A 223 -10.50 11.72 9.46
N GLY A 224 -9.30 11.45 8.99
CA GLY A 224 -9.03 10.47 7.95
C GLY A 224 -9.25 9.03 8.43
N ILE A 225 -9.49 8.11 7.47
CA ILE A 225 -9.76 6.69 7.69
C ILE A 225 -8.70 6.05 8.59
N THR A 226 -7.43 6.35 8.36
CA THR A 226 -6.32 5.78 9.13
C THR A 226 -6.31 6.24 10.59
N SER A 227 -6.73 7.48 10.86
CA SER A 227 -6.74 8.07 12.21
C SER A 227 -7.92 7.60 13.04
N GLN A 228 -9.01 7.17 12.42
CA GLN A 228 -10.26 6.74 13.04
C GLN A 228 -10.50 5.24 12.92
N ALA A 229 -9.48 4.46 12.59
CA ALA A 229 -9.61 3.03 12.38
C ALA A 229 -10.09 2.31 13.65
N GLU A 230 -11.18 1.56 13.52
CA GLU A 230 -11.79 0.73 14.56
C GLU A 230 -11.46 -0.76 14.36
N TYR A 231 -12.02 -1.63 15.22
CA TYR A 231 -11.81 -3.08 15.14
C TYR A 231 -12.07 -3.69 13.75
N PRO A 232 -13.18 -3.37 13.03
CA PRO A 232 -13.41 -3.91 11.69
C PRO A 232 -12.30 -3.54 10.69
N ASP A 233 -11.77 -2.31 10.81
CA ASP A 233 -10.71 -1.82 9.93
C ASP A 233 -9.38 -2.52 10.20
N LEU A 234 -9.00 -2.66 11.48
CA LEU A 234 -7.81 -3.41 11.88
C LEU A 234 -7.90 -4.88 11.49
N LEU A 235 -9.10 -5.47 11.50
CA LEU A 235 -9.31 -6.83 11.00
C LEU A 235 -9.03 -6.92 9.49
N GLN A 236 -9.43 -5.92 8.70
CA GLN A 236 -9.10 -5.87 7.27
C GLN A 236 -7.60 -5.71 7.05
N LEU A 237 -6.93 -4.84 7.81
CA LEU A 237 -5.47 -4.68 7.78
C LEU A 237 -4.77 -6.02 8.07
N TYR A 238 -5.17 -6.70 9.14
CA TYR A 238 -4.63 -8.02 9.51
C TYR A 238 -4.79 -9.05 8.39
N LEU A 239 -6.00 -9.16 7.83
CA LEU A 239 -6.30 -10.13 6.78
C LEU A 239 -5.49 -9.87 5.50
N GLY A 240 -5.29 -8.61 5.12
CA GLY A 240 -4.43 -8.22 4.01
C GLY A 240 -2.97 -8.59 4.24
N GLN A 241 -2.42 -8.26 5.41
CA GLN A 241 -1.06 -8.64 5.81
C GLN A 241 -0.87 -10.16 5.86
N LYS A 242 -1.88 -10.90 6.33
CA LYS A 242 -1.87 -12.36 6.35
C LYS A 242 -1.77 -12.97 4.96
N GLN A 243 -2.46 -12.42 3.96
CA GLN A 243 -2.32 -12.87 2.58
C GLN A 243 -0.87 -12.71 2.09
N ALA A 244 -0.23 -11.56 2.34
CA ALA A 244 1.17 -11.36 1.99
C ALA A 244 2.09 -12.36 2.72
N LEU A 245 1.87 -12.60 4.03
CA LEU A 245 2.64 -13.56 4.81
C LEU A 245 2.54 -14.99 4.25
N MET A 246 1.34 -15.44 3.90
CA MET A 246 1.12 -16.77 3.33
C MET A 246 1.88 -16.98 2.00
N LYS A 247 2.08 -15.90 1.23
CA LYS A 247 2.76 -15.96 -0.06
C LYS A 247 4.29 -15.90 0.03
N LEU A 248 4.85 -15.50 1.15
CA LEU A 248 6.28 -15.67 1.40
C LEU A 248 6.70 -17.17 1.44
N LYS A 249 5.72 -18.09 1.32
CA LYS A 249 5.91 -19.56 1.26
C LYS A 249 6.72 -20.13 2.44
N ILE A 250 6.77 -19.39 3.53
CA ILE A 250 7.36 -19.87 4.80
C ILE A 250 6.44 -20.95 5.39
N ALA A 251 5.15 -20.91 5.05
CA ALA A 251 4.14 -21.88 5.49
C ALA A 251 4.07 -23.05 4.51
N GLY A 252 4.86 -24.08 4.75
CA GLY A 252 5.03 -25.24 3.89
C GLY A 252 3.78 -26.00 3.49
N LYS A 253 3.76 -26.47 2.24
CA LYS A 253 3.34 -27.81 1.82
C LYS A 253 4.22 -28.25 0.66
N GLU A 254 4.72 -29.45 0.73
CA GLU A 254 5.85 -30.13 0.11
C GLU A 254 5.96 -30.20 -1.44
N LYS A 255 5.26 -29.45 -2.27
CA LYS A 255 5.19 -29.70 -3.72
C LYS A 255 6.00 -28.79 -4.65
N MET A 256 6.82 -27.83 -4.17
CA MET A 256 7.57 -26.92 -5.06
C MET A 256 9.06 -26.78 -4.68
N LYS A 257 9.79 -27.89 -4.62
CA LYS A 257 11.22 -27.90 -4.23
C LYS A 257 12.16 -27.03 -5.10
N LEU A 258 11.87 -26.79 -6.37
CA LEU A 258 12.79 -26.06 -7.26
C LEU A 258 12.71 -24.51 -7.13
N GLN A 259 11.59 -23.94 -6.71
CA GLN A 259 11.45 -22.49 -6.49
C GLN A 259 11.74 -22.07 -5.04
N MET A 260 11.83 -23.02 -4.10
CA MET A 260 12.04 -22.73 -2.68
C MET A 260 13.47 -22.25 -2.35
N GLY A 261 14.50 -22.72 -3.05
CA GLY A 261 15.88 -22.36 -2.76
C GLY A 261 16.16 -20.86 -2.88
N ALA A 262 15.79 -20.25 -4.00
CA ALA A 262 16.00 -18.82 -4.23
C ALA A 262 15.16 -17.95 -3.28
N THR A 263 13.94 -18.37 -2.94
CA THR A 263 13.08 -17.66 -1.97
C THR A 263 13.66 -17.74 -0.56
N GLU A 264 14.13 -18.91 -0.13
CA GLU A 264 14.74 -19.11 1.18
C GLU A 264 16.01 -18.27 1.34
N GLU A 265 16.86 -18.22 0.32
CA GLU A 265 18.06 -17.38 0.32
C GLU A 265 17.73 -15.90 0.52
N ILE A 266 16.74 -15.38 -0.20
CA ILE A 266 16.25 -14.00 -0.04
C ILE A 266 15.72 -13.75 1.37
N LEU A 267 14.88 -14.65 1.90
CA LEU A 267 14.32 -14.53 3.25
C LEU A 267 15.42 -14.48 4.32
N LEU A 268 16.45 -15.31 4.19
CA LEU A 268 17.58 -15.35 5.13
C LEU A 268 18.56 -14.19 4.93
N LYS A 269 18.71 -13.68 3.70
CA LYS A 269 19.48 -12.46 3.41
C LYS A 269 18.87 -11.23 4.11
N TYR A 270 17.55 -11.12 4.11
CA TYR A 270 16.80 -10.00 4.71
C TYR A 270 16.11 -10.39 6.04
N GLN A 271 16.75 -11.22 6.86
CA GLN A 271 16.18 -11.73 8.10
C GLN A 271 15.63 -10.63 9.01
N SER A 272 16.37 -9.53 9.22
CA SER A 272 15.93 -8.42 10.09
C SER A 272 14.62 -7.79 9.60
N SER A 273 14.46 -7.61 8.29
CA SER A 273 13.22 -7.10 7.69
C SER A 273 12.08 -8.11 7.79
N LEU A 274 12.38 -9.40 7.65
CA LEU A 274 11.40 -10.45 7.86
C LEU A 274 10.90 -10.48 9.31
N GLU A 275 11.80 -10.38 10.28
CA GLU A 275 11.43 -10.30 11.71
C GLU A 275 10.60 -9.04 12.01
N ASP A 276 10.92 -7.91 11.40
CA ASP A 276 10.16 -6.67 11.51
C ASP A 276 8.74 -6.85 10.96
N PHE A 277 8.59 -7.44 9.78
CA PHE A 277 7.28 -7.76 9.18
C PHE A 277 6.45 -8.71 10.06
N LEU A 278 7.05 -9.79 10.56
CA LEU A 278 6.37 -10.71 11.47
C LEU A 278 5.99 -10.04 12.80
N THR A 279 6.83 -9.13 13.30
CA THR A 279 6.55 -8.35 14.51
C THR A 279 5.39 -7.37 14.28
N GLN A 280 5.35 -6.69 13.13
CA GLN A 280 4.24 -5.82 12.76
C GLN A 280 2.91 -6.60 12.68
N HIS A 281 2.93 -7.77 12.03
CA HIS A 281 1.76 -8.63 11.95
C HIS A 281 1.28 -9.12 13.32
N LEU A 282 2.21 -9.49 14.20
CA LEU A 282 1.91 -9.84 15.59
C LEU A 282 1.31 -8.65 16.35
N ASN A 283 1.79 -7.41 16.14
CA ASN A 283 1.24 -6.22 16.80
C ASN A 283 -0.24 -6.02 16.44
N VAL A 284 -0.60 -6.13 15.16
CA VAL A 284 -2.01 -6.02 14.73
C VAL A 284 -2.88 -7.09 15.39
N LEU A 285 -2.38 -8.33 15.51
CA LEU A 285 -3.09 -9.40 16.22
C LEU A 285 -3.31 -9.09 17.71
N LEU A 286 -2.31 -8.50 18.37
CA LEU A 286 -2.42 -8.12 19.79
C LEU A 286 -3.40 -6.97 19.98
N ASP A 287 -3.41 -5.99 19.08
CA ASP A 287 -4.36 -4.88 19.09
C ASP A 287 -5.80 -5.37 18.85
N LEU A 288 -6.00 -6.33 17.93
CA LEU A 288 -7.30 -6.99 17.72
C LEU A 288 -7.79 -7.72 18.98
N TYR A 289 -6.88 -8.40 19.69
CA TYR A 289 -7.22 -9.01 20.98
C TYR A 289 -7.62 -7.95 22.03
N ASP A 290 -6.86 -6.87 22.14
CA ASP A 290 -7.14 -5.79 23.11
C ASP A 290 -8.52 -5.17 22.91
N LEU A 291 -8.98 -5.07 21.65
CA LEU A 291 -10.29 -4.53 21.30
C LEU A 291 -11.45 -5.53 21.45
N SER A 292 -11.22 -6.83 21.20
CA SER A 292 -12.29 -7.83 21.11
C SER A 292 -12.35 -8.80 22.28
N GLY A 293 -11.24 -8.99 23.01
CA GLY A 293 -11.06 -10.03 24.01
C GLY A 293 -11.01 -11.46 23.43
N ARG A 294 -10.99 -11.61 22.08
CA ARG A 294 -11.02 -12.91 21.41
C ARG A 294 -9.61 -13.39 21.06
N TYR A 295 -9.33 -14.66 21.35
CA TYR A 295 -8.09 -15.32 20.96
C TYR A 295 -8.24 -15.98 19.60
N GLU A 296 -7.62 -15.40 18.59
CA GLU A 296 -7.56 -15.98 17.25
C GLU A 296 -6.09 -16.13 16.84
N PRO A 297 -5.41 -17.24 17.25
CA PRO A 297 -4.02 -17.45 16.87
C PRO A 297 -3.89 -17.62 15.37
N ASP A 298 -2.84 -17.03 14.78
CA ASP A 298 -2.52 -17.21 13.37
C ASP A 298 -1.53 -18.37 13.17
N PRO A 299 -1.98 -19.52 12.61
CA PRO A 299 -1.10 -20.64 12.33
C PRO A 299 0.04 -20.29 11.36
N SER A 300 -0.19 -19.34 10.43
CA SER A 300 0.83 -18.90 9.46
C SER A 300 1.96 -18.15 10.15
N LEU A 301 1.62 -17.26 11.10
CA LEU A 301 2.60 -16.55 11.92
C LEU A 301 3.38 -17.51 12.81
N ILE A 302 2.69 -18.42 13.50
CA ILE A 302 3.33 -19.44 14.36
C ILE A 302 4.32 -20.25 13.54
N HIS A 303 3.93 -20.70 12.35
CA HIS A 303 4.79 -21.49 11.49
C HIS A 303 6.01 -20.69 11.01
N ALA A 304 5.81 -19.43 10.56
CA ALA A 304 6.88 -18.56 10.10
C ALA A 304 7.93 -18.29 11.19
N VAL A 305 7.48 -18.03 12.43
CA VAL A 305 8.36 -17.79 13.57
C VAL A 305 9.17 -19.05 13.92
N LYS A 306 8.53 -20.23 13.95
CA LYS A 306 9.23 -21.51 14.20
C LYS A 306 10.22 -21.86 13.08
N TRP A 307 9.86 -21.61 11.83
CA TRP A 307 10.75 -21.82 10.70
C TRP A 307 12.00 -20.95 10.83
N LEU A 308 11.85 -19.66 11.14
CA LEU A 308 12.97 -18.73 11.29
C LEU A 308 13.88 -19.12 12.45
N GLU A 309 13.31 -19.50 13.61
CA GLU A 309 14.05 -20.01 14.77
C GLU A 309 14.90 -21.23 14.41
N GLY A 310 14.35 -22.17 13.65
CA GLY A 310 15.05 -23.38 13.21
C GLY A 310 16.15 -23.16 12.18
N LYS A 311 16.16 -22.00 11.47
CA LYS A 311 17.15 -21.68 10.41
C LYS A 311 18.33 -20.84 10.92
N LYS A 312 18.05 -19.71 11.57
CA LYS A 312 19.07 -18.73 11.99
C LYS A 312 18.87 -18.18 13.40
N GLY A 313 17.82 -18.66 14.11
CA GLY A 313 17.37 -18.05 15.36
C GLY A 313 16.61 -16.73 15.14
N ILE A 314 16.04 -16.19 16.19
CA ILE A 314 15.25 -14.96 16.20
C ILE A 314 16.01 -13.89 16.99
N HIS A 315 16.11 -12.66 16.45
CA HIS A 315 16.71 -11.51 17.14
C HIS A 315 15.64 -10.64 17.82
N SER A 316 14.46 -10.47 17.19
CA SER A 316 13.36 -9.69 17.73
C SER A 316 12.91 -10.21 19.11
N PHE A 317 13.00 -9.36 20.13
CA PHE A 317 12.59 -9.69 21.50
C PHE A 317 11.11 -10.11 21.57
N LYS A 318 10.24 -9.40 20.85
CA LYS A 318 8.80 -9.69 20.85
C LYS A 318 8.49 -11.05 20.22
N LEU A 319 9.17 -11.41 19.12
CA LEU A 319 9.02 -12.74 18.51
C LEU A 319 9.59 -13.85 19.37
N LYS A 320 10.69 -13.59 20.11
CA LYS A 320 11.21 -14.54 21.12
C LYS A 320 10.18 -14.80 22.22
N LEU A 321 9.59 -13.75 22.78
CA LEU A 321 8.52 -13.88 23.78
C LEU A 321 7.33 -14.64 23.21
N PHE A 322 6.91 -14.34 21.99
CA PHE A 322 5.84 -15.07 21.31
C PHE A 322 6.15 -16.56 21.17
N ASN A 323 7.38 -16.90 20.77
CA ASN A 323 7.82 -18.29 20.59
C ASN A 323 7.87 -19.08 21.92
N ILE A 324 8.28 -18.42 23.02
CA ILE A 324 8.44 -19.04 24.35
C ILE A 324 7.11 -19.13 25.10
N LEU A 325 6.36 -18.04 25.16
CA LEU A 325 5.16 -17.91 26.00
C LEU A 325 3.89 -18.33 25.27
N GLY A 326 3.92 -18.36 23.93
CA GLY A 326 2.76 -18.56 23.07
C GLY A 326 1.85 -17.34 22.98
N TYR A 327 0.95 -17.38 22.01
CA TYR A 327 0.07 -16.26 21.67
C TYR A 327 -0.85 -15.82 22.81
N HIS A 328 -1.48 -16.80 23.47
CA HIS A 328 -2.44 -16.53 24.57
C HIS A 328 -1.82 -15.76 25.74
N SER A 329 -0.63 -16.19 26.19
CA SER A 329 0.07 -15.54 27.29
C SER A 329 0.52 -14.12 26.90
N LEU A 330 1.00 -13.96 25.65
CA LEU A 330 1.45 -12.67 25.15
C LEU A 330 0.30 -11.67 25.03
N CYS A 331 -0.89 -12.11 24.60
CA CYS A 331 -2.10 -11.28 24.59
C CYS A 331 -2.43 -10.73 25.98
N LYS A 332 -2.41 -11.59 27.01
CA LYS A 332 -2.68 -11.15 28.39
C LYS A 332 -1.66 -10.11 28.89
N ILE A 333 -0.38 -10.34 28.60
CA ILE A 333 0.69 -9.40 28.96
C ILE A 333 0.50 -8.06 28.25
N ASN A 334 0.25 -8.08 26.94
CA ASN A 334 0.03 -6.86 26.14
C ASN A 334 -1.17 -6.06 26.65
N HIS A 335 -2.27 -6.74 26.90
CA HIS A 335 -3.48 -6.13 27.46
C HIS A 335 -3.23 -5.49 28.83
N LEU A 336 -2.49 -6.16 29.72
CA LEU A 336 -2.13 -5.59 31.02
C LEU A 336 -1.26 -4.34 30.88
N ILE A 337 -0.26 -4.37 29.98
CA ILE A 337 0.60 -3.21 29.69
C ILE A 337 -0.23 -2.02 29.19
N HIS A 338 -1.10 -2.25 28.19
CA HIS A 338 -1.94 -1.19 27.65
C HIS A 338 -2.89 -0.61 28.70
N ARG A 339 -3.44 -1.43 29.60
CA ARG A 339 -4.29 -0.97 30.70
C ARG A 339 -3.56 -0.07 31.68
N ILE A 340 -2.29 -0.36 31.97
CA ILE A 340 -1.45 0.45 32.86
C ILE A 340 -1.11 1.81 32.20
N TYR A 341 -0.81 1.83 30.88
CA TYR A 341 -0.40 3.04 30.18
C TYR A 341 -1.55 3.91 29.66
N ARG A 342 -2.77 3.37 29.50
CA ARG A 342 -3.96 4.12 29.07
C ARG A 342 -4.74 4.76 30.22
N HIS A 343 -4.41 4.44 31.47
CA HIS A 343 -4.96 5.08 32.68
C HIS A 343 -3.79 5.61 33.53
N PRO A 344 -3.27 6.84 33.22
CA PRO A 344 -2.42 7.56 34.14
C PRO A 344 -3.21 8.07 35.34
#